data_0bae737598aa2dec3544dd248eede3a7
#
_entry.id   0bae737598aa2dec3544dd248eede3a7
#
_cell.length_a   1.000
_cell.length_b   1.000
_cell.length_c   1.000
_cell.angle_alpha   90.00
_cell.angle_beta   90.00
_cell.angle_gamma   90.00
#
_symmetry.space_group_name_H-M   'P 1'
#
loop_
_entity.id
_entity.type
_entity.pdbx_description
1 polymer ?
#
loop_
_entity_poly.entity_id
_entity_poly.type
_entity_poly.pdbx_seq_one_letter_code
_entity_poly.pdbx_strand_id
1 'polypeptide(L)'
;MANLQDIIGAATETTSSTLEWAMAELIRNPEAMAKAQHEVRQRPHGDGVVTDLGELHYLRMVIKETLRLHPAGMFHRASQEDCRVMGYHIPKGTSVVINSFAVGTDPAHWGEDAAEFRPERFHGNEMVEYMQMEFVPFGAGRRQCPGALFATTIMELVLANLLYHFDWAVPGGE
;
A
#
# COMPACT_ATOMS: atom_id res chain seq x y z
N MET A 1 -5.54 7.02 28.05
CA MET A 1 -6.13 5.77 27.51
C MET A 1 -6.66 5.95 26.08
N ALA A 2 -7.29 7.06 25.71
CA ALA A 2 -7.75 7.32 24.33
C ALA A 2 -6.62 7.12 23.28
N ASN A 3 -5.44 7.69 23.49
CA ASN A 3 -4.34 7.62 22.55
C ASN A 3 -3.85 6.19 22.22
N LEU A 4 -3.90 5.26 23.18
CA LEU A 4 -3.50 3.87 22.94
C LEU A 4 -4.55 3.13 22.09
N GLN A 5 -5.82 3.38 22.36
CA GLN A 5 -6.92 2.79 21.59
C GLN A 5 -6.92 3.29 20.13
N ASP A 6 -6.67 4.59 19.93
CA ASP A 6 -6.56 5.18 18.60
C ASP A 6 -5.39 4.59 17.80
N ILE A 7 -4.23 4.40 18.45
CA ILE A 7 -3.04 3.80 17.80
C ILE A 7 -3.30 2.33 17.42
N ILE A 8 -3.87 1.54 18.33
CA ILE A 8 -4.16 0.13 18.06
C ILE A 8 -5.17 -0.02 16.93
N GLY A 9 -6.27 0.74 16.97
CA GLY A 9 -7.30 0.71 15.93
C GLY A 9 -6.74 1.10 14.56
N ALA A 10 -6.05 2.23 14.49
CA ALA A 10 -5.45 2.71 13.25
C ALA A 10 -4.41 1.74 12.67
N ALA A 11 -3.57 1.15 13.50
CA ALA A 11 -2.51 0.25 13.06
C ALA A 11 -3.03 -1.12 12.60
N THR A 12 -4.08 -1.63 13.25
CA THR A 12 -4.58 -2.99 12.98
C THR A 12 -5.44 -3.02 11.73
N GLU A 13 -6.47 -2.19 11.67
CA GLU A 13 -7.48 -2.23 10.60
C GLU A 13 -6.89 -1.90 9.22
N THR A 14 -6.08 -0.85 9.13
CA THR A 14 -5.49 -0.44 7.85
C THR A 14 -4.47 -1.44 7.33
N THR A 15 -3.64 -2.01 8.20
CA THR A 15 -2.61 -2.98 7.83
C THR A 15 -3.24 -4.31 7.40
N SER A 16 -4.24 -4.83 8.14
CA SER A 16 -4.92 -6.08 7.78
C SER A 16 -5.67 -5.95 6.46
N SER A 17 -6.41 -4.86 6.24
CA SER A 17 -7.11 -4.59 4.98
C SER A 17 -6.15 -4.55 3.78
N THR A 18 -4.98 -3.92 3.93
CA THR A 18 -3.97 -3.89 2.86
C THR A 18 -3.43 -5.30 2.56
N LEU A 19 -3.18 -6.13 3.59
CA LEU A 19 -2.74 -7.50 3.40
C LEU A 19 -3.81 -8.37 2.72
N GLU A 20 -5.08 -8.19 3.08
CA GLU A 20 -6.21 -8.87 2.43
C GLU A 20 -6.27 -8.53 0.93
N TRP A 21 -6.14 -7.24 0.59
CA TRP A 21 -6.09 -6.80 -0.81
C TRP A 21 -4.86 -7.33 -1.54
N ALA A 22 -3.68 -7.33 -0.89
CA ALA A 22 -2.46 -7.89 -1.49
C ALA A 22 -2.64 -9.37 -1.84
N MET A 23 -3.22 -10.15 -0.93
CA MET A 23 -3.52 -11.56 -1.18
C MET A 23 -4.58 -11.74 -2.27
N ALA A 24 -5.63 -10.94 -2.28
CA ALA A 24 -6.67 -10.97 -3.31
C ALA A 24 -6.08 -10.68 -4.70
N GLU A 25 -5.25 -9.65 -4.82
CA GLU A 25 -4.60 -9.32 -6.09
C GLU A 25 -3.59 -10.38 -6.53
N LEU A 26 -2.81 -10.94 -5.62
CA LEU A 26 -1.87 -12.02 -5.95
C LEU A 26 -2.61 -13.28 -6.42
N ILE A 27 -3.73 -13.65 -5.81
CA ILE A 27 -4.55 -14.79 -6.23
C ILE A 27 -5.15 -14.56 -7.62
N ARG A 28 -5.58 -13.34 -7.94
CA ARG A 28 -6.10 -12.95 -9.25
C ARG A 28 -5.03 -12.85 -10.34
N ASN A 29 -3.75 -12.68 -9.93
CA ASN A 29 -2.60 -12.52 -10.81
C ASN A 29 -1.55 -13.62 -10.54
N PRO A 30 -1.75 -14.87 -11.05
CA PRO A 30 -0.90 -16.02 -10.73
C PRO A 30 0.57 -15.83 -11.08
N GLU A 31 0.88 -15.05 -12.12
CA GLU A 31 2.27 -14.74 -12.48
C GLU A 31 2.96 -13.88 -11.42
N ALA A 32 2.26 -12.88 -10.89
CA ALA A 32 2.77 -12.05 -9.79
C ALA A 32 2.92 -12.87 -8.50
N MET A 33 1.97 -13.75 -8.21
CA MET A 33 2.04 -14.70 -7.10
C MET A 33 3.30 -15.58 -7.22
N ALA A 34 3.51 -16.19 -8.38
CA ALA A 34 4.66 -17.07 -8.61
C ALA A 34 6.00 -16.34 -8.45
N LYS A 35 6.11 -15.11 -8.96
CA LYS A 35 7.32 -14.28 -8.79
C LYS A 35 7.58 -13.94 -7.31
N ALA A 36 6.55 -13.52 -6.58
CA ALA A 36 6.66 -13.18 -5.17
C ALA A 36 7.03 -14.41 -4.31
N GLN A 37 6.39 -15.56 -4.55
CA GLN A 37 6.73 -16.81 -3.87
C GLN A 37 8.14 -17.28 -4.20
N HIS A 38 8.55 -17.17 -5.46
CA HIS A 38 9.90 -17.54 -5.89
C HIS A 38 10.96 -16.72 -5.16
N GLU A 39 10.81 -15.38 -5.11
CA GLU A 39 11.74 -14.49 -4.41
C GLU A 39 11.87 -14.86 -2.93
N VAL A 40 10.75 -15.05 -2.24
CA VAL A 40 10.75 -15.37 -0.81
C VAL A 40 11.33 -16.77 -0.53
N ARG A 41 11.02 -17.78 -1.37
CA ARG A 41 11.41 -19.18 -1.16
C ARG A 41 12.85 -19.49 -1.59
N GLN A 42 13.48 -18.64 -2.38
CA GLN A 42 14.90 -18.83 -2.75
C GLN A 42 15.88 -18.63 -1.59
N ARG A 43 15.43 -18.07 -0.47
CA ARG A 43 16.28 -17.76 0.67
C ARG A 43 16.21 -18.84 1.72
N PRO A 44 17.35 -19.30 2.27
CA PRO A 44 17.34 -20.18 3.41
C PRO A 44 16.90 -19.41 4.67
N HIS A 45 15.79 -19.82 5.27
CA HIS A 45 15.33 -19.33 6.55
C HIS A 45 15.60 -20.43 7.60
N GLY A 46 16.66 -20.24 8.40
CA GLY A 46 17.24 -21.31 9.24
C GLY A 46 16.30 -21.95 10.24
N ASP A 47 15.30 -21.21 10.72
CA ASP A 47 14.26 -21.66 11.65
C ASP A 47 12.86 -21.72 10.98
N GLY A 48 12.81 -21.62 9.66
CA GLY A 48 11.55 -21.68 8.89
C GLY A 48 10.71 -20.41 8.96
N VAL A 49 11.20 -19.33 9.56
CA VAL A 49 10.50 -18.04 9.62
C VAL A 49 11.26 -16.98 8.82
N VAL A 50 10.56 -16.29 7.94
CA VAL A 50 11.15 -15.17 7.19
C VAL A 50 11.28 -13.98 8.14
N THR A 51 12.51 -13.64 8.51
CA THR A 51 12.81 -12.47 9.36
C THR A 51 13.72 -11.46 8.68
N ASP A 52 14.54 -11.92 7.70
CA ASP A 52 15.37 -11.05 6.88
C ASP A 52 14.58 -10.55 5.66
N LEU A 53 14.22 -9.28 5.70
CA LEU A 53 13.46 -8.58 4.66
C LEU A 53 14.37 -7.82 3.67
N GLY A 54 15.71 -7.91 3.82
CA GLY A 54 16.67 -7.00 3.17
C GLY A 54 16.55 -6.88 1.66
N GLU A 55 16.34 -7.97 0.94
CA GLU A 55 16.33 -7.99 -0.53
C GLU A 55 15.03 -8.54 -1.15
N LEU A 56 13.90 -8.35 -0.47
CA LEU A 56 12.58 -8.72 -0.99
C LEU A 56 12.02 -7.61 -1.89
N HIS A 57 12.66 -7.42 -3.04
CA HIS A 57 12.37 -6.30 -3.95
C HIS A 57 11.01 -6.44 -4.61
N TYR A 58 10.69 -7.63 -5.12
CA TYR A 58 9.42 -7.88 -5.78
C TYR A 58 8.24 -7.81 -4.80
N LEU A 59 8.43 -8.34 -3.61
CA LEU A 59 7.43 -8.26 -2.54
C LEU A 59 7.09 -6.79 -2.20
N ARG A 60 8.10 -5.93 -2.13
CA ARG A 60 7.89 -4.49 -1.92
C ARG A 60 7.13 -3.83 -3.07
N MET A 61 7.40 -4.23 -4.30
CA MET A 61 6.63 -3.75 -5.47
C MET A 61 5.17 -4.19 -5.38
N VAL A 62 4.89 -5.44 -4.96
CA VAL A 62 3.54 -5.95 -4.70
C VAL A 62 2.82 -5.09 -3.66
N ILE A 63 3.46 -4.80 -2.52
CA ILE A 63 2.84 -3.98 -1.46
C ILE A 63 2.57 -2.55 -1.96
N LYS A 64 3.51 -1.95 -2.68
CA LYS A 64 3.31 -0.61 -3.26
C LYS A 64 2.15 -0.58 -4.25
N GLU A 65 2.08 -1.55 -5.14
CA GLU A 65 1.00 -1.62 -6.12
C GLU A 65 -0.36 -1.87 -5.45
N THR A 66 -0.39 -2.68 -4.41
CA THR A 66 -1.59 -2.86 -3.59
C THR A 66 -2.02 -1.54 -2.95
N LEU A 67 -1.12 -0.81 -2.33
CA LEU A 67 -1.40 0.48 -1.71
C LEU A 67 -1.84 1.55 -2.72
N ARG A 68 -1.38 1.47 -3.97
CA ARG A 68 -1.80 2.35 -5.06
C ARG A 68 -3.25 2.10 -5.48
N LEU A 69 -3.61 0.84 -5.72
CA LEU A 69 -4.94 0.43 -6.19
C LEU A 69 -5.98 0.40 -5.07
N HIS A 70 -5.55 0.02 -3.86
CA HIS A 70 -6.40 -0.21 -2.70
C HIS A 70 -5.91 0.60 -1.49
N PRO A 71 -5.88 1.95 -1.59
CA PRO A 71 -5.46 2.76 -0.45
C PRO A 71 -6.40 2.56 0.73
N ALA A 72 -5.83 2.36 1.92
CA ALA A 72 -6.58 2.03 3.13
C ALA A 72 -7.54 3.14 3.62
N GLY A 73 -7.52 4.31 3.00
CA GLY A 73 -8.44 5.37 3.38
C GLY A 73 -8.35 6.63 2.53
N MET A 74 -9.37 7.48 2.68
CA MET A 74 -9.41 8.84 2.17
C MET A 74 -8.95 9.81 3.25
N PHE A 75 -8.24 10.87 2.85
CA PHE A 75 -7.75 11.87 3.81
C PHE A 75 -8.74 13.02 3.94
N HIS A 76 -9.31 13.15 5.14
CA HIS A 76 -10.16 14.28 5.50
C HIS A 76 -9.32 15.42 6.07
N ARG A 77 -9.57 16.64 5.59
CA ARG A 77 -8.91 17.88 6.02
C ARG A 77 -9.95 18.97 6.18
N ALA A 78 -9.58 20.04 6.86
CA ALA A 78 -10.38 21.26 6.91
C ALA A 78 -9.47 22.46 6.63
N SER A 79 -9.94 23.40 5.81
CA SER A 79 -9.21 24.63 5.56
C SER A 79 -9.11 25.45 6.85
N GLN A 80 -7.89 25.88 7.19
CA GLN A 80 -7.63 26.69 8.40
C GLN A 80 -7.97 28.16 8.20
N GLU A 81 -7.93 28.61 6.96
CA GLU A 81 -8.18 29.98 6.51
C GLU A 81 -8.77 29.99 5.11
N ASP A 82 -9.28 31.12 4.67
CA ASP A 82 -9.72 31.31 3.29
C ASP A 82 -8.53 31.14 2.35
N CYS A 83 -8.70 30.32 1.32
CA CYS A 83 -7.66 30.10 0.32
C CYS A 83 -8.22 29.97 -1.09
N ARG A 84 -7.34 29.97 -2.08
CA ARG A 84 -7.71 29.69 -3.48
C ARG A 84 -6.95 28.47 -3.97
N VAL A 85 -7.70 27.54 -4.59
CA VAL A 85 -7.12 26.34 -5.21
C VAL A 85 -7.66 26.27 -6.65
N MET A 86 -6.77 26.25 -7.63
CA MET A 86 -7.12 26.21 -9.06
C MET A 86 -8.16 27.26 -9.48
N GLY A 87 -8.09 28.46 -8.87
CA GLY A 87 -9.01 29.58 -9.13
C GLY A 87 -10.31 29.55 -8.29
N TYR A 88 -10.64 28.46 -7.63
CA TYR A 88 -11.79 28.37 -6.74
C TYR A 88 -11.50 28.96 -5.36
N HIS A 89 -12.45 29.72 -4.83
CA HIS A 89 -12.40 30.23 -3.45
C HIS A 89 -12.85 29.13 -2.49
N ILE A 90 -12.01 28.79 -1.54
CA ILE A 90 -12.26 27.78 -0.52
C ILE A 90 -12.35 28.52 0.84
N PRO A 91 -13.55 28.68 1.41
CA PRO A 91 -13.72 29.33 2.69
C PRO A 91 -13.06 28.59 3.84
N LYS A 92 -12.69 29.29 4.90
CA LYS A 92 -12.25 28.71 6.16
C LYS A 92 -13.28 27.70 6.69
N GLY A 93 -12.82 26.56 7.19
CA GLY A 93 -13.67 25.50 7.74
C GLY A 93 -14.26 24.56 6.69
N THR A 94 -13.97 24.79 5.39
CA THR A 94 -14.41 23.85 4.33
C THR A 94 -13.80 22.47 4.56
N SER A 95 -14.66 21.44 4.58
CA SER A 95 -14.22 20.05 4.61
C SER A 95 -13.67 19.65 3.23
N VAL A 96 -12.44 19.15 3.21
CA VAL A 96 -11.76 18.72 2.00
C VAL A 96 -11.45 17.23 2.11
N VAL A 97 -11.84 16.47 1.10
CA VAL A 97 -11.54 15.04 0.99
C VAL A 97 -10.54 14.82 -0.15
N ILE A 98 -9.42 14.20 0.16
CA ILE A 98 -8.45 13.77 -0.85
C ILE A 98 -8.76 12.33 -1.21
N ASN A 99 -9.16 12.12 -2.46
CA ASN A 99 -9.49 10.79 -2.97
C ASN A 99 -8.22 10.06 -3.42
N SER A 100 -7.62 9.28 -2.51
CA SER A 100 -6.38 8.54 -2.76
C SER A 100 -6.53 7.51 -3.87
N PHE A 101 -7.71 6.91 -4.02
CA PHE A 101 -8.01 5.99 -5.11
C PHE A 101 -7.94 6.69 -6.48
N ALA A 102 -8.59 7.84 -6.61
CA ALA A 102 -8.53 8.60 -7.86
C ALA A 102 -7.09 9.05 -8.21
N VAL A 103 -6.30 9.43 -7.21
CA VAL A 103 -4.87 9.77 -7.40
C VAL A 103 -4.08 8.54 -7.85
N GLY A 104 -4.30 7.40 -7.22
CA GLY A 104 -3.60 6.14 -7.52
C GLY A 104 -4.01 5.50 -8.86
N THR A 105 -5.15 5.86 -9.43
CA THR A 105 -5.67 5.28 -10.69
C THR A 105 -5.79 6.31 -11.82
N ASP A 106 -5.19 7.50 -11.67
CA ASP A 106 -5.23 8.53 -12.71
C ASP A 106 -4.36 8.14 -13.91
N PRO A 107 -4.96 7.92 -15.10
CA PRO A 107 -4.20 7.56 -16.30
C PRO A 107 -3.18 8.62 -16.73
N ALA A 108 -3.38 9.88 -16.36
CA ALA A 108 -2.44 10.95 -16.69
C ALA A 108 -1.06 10.76 -16.04
N HIS A 109 -1.01 10.07 -14.90
CA HIS A 109 0.22 9.78 -14.15
C HIS A 109 0.66 8.33 -14.27
N TRP A 110 -0.30 7.39 -14.28
CA TRP A 110 -0.02 5.95 -14.21
C TRP A 110 -0.13 5.23 -15.54
N GLY A 111 -0.54 5.93 -16.63
CA GLY A 111 -0.73 5.36 -17.96
C GLY A 111 -2.11 4.71 -18.16
N GLU A 112 -2.35 4.21 -19.37
CA GLU A 112 -3.64 3.64 -19.75
C GLU A 112 -4.00 2.38 -18.93
N ASP A 113 -2.99 1.67 -18.45
CA ASP A 113 -3.13 0.50 -17.58
C ASP A 113 -3.17 0.85 -16.07
N ALA A 114 -3.52 2.09 -15.73
CA ALA A 114 -3.59 2.59 -14.35
C ALA A 114 -4.50 1.74 -13.43
N ALA A 115 -5.51 1.07 -13.98
CA ALA A 115 -6.42 0.21 -13.24
C ALA A 115 -5.92 -1.24 -13.08
N GLU A 116 -4.83 -1.61 -13.75
CA GLU A 116 -4.29 -2.98 -13.71
C GLU A 116 -3.31 -3.15 -12.55
N PHE A 117 -3.34 -4.33 -11.93
CA PHE A 117 -2.37 -4.71 -10.91
C PHE A 117 -1.06 -5.16 -11.58
N ARG A 118 -0.06 -4.30 -11.56
CA ARG A 118 1.25 -4.52 -12.18
C ARG A 118 2.38 -4.05 -11.27
N PRO A 119 2.88 -4.91 -10.38
CA PRO A 119 3.96 -4.57 -9.45
C PRO A 119 5.22 -4.00 -10.14
N GLU A 120 5.51 -4.45 -11.35
CA GLU A 120 6.65 -4.03 -12.15
C GLU A 120 6.67 -2.54 -12.49
N ARG A 121 5.57 -1.79 -12.28
CA ARG A 121 5.57 -0.31 -12.39
C ARG A 121 6.56 0.34 -11.42
N PHE A 122 6.85 -0.33 -10.34
CA PHE A 122 7.81 0.15 -9.33
C PHE A 122 9.24 -0.35 -9.55
N HIS A 123 9.50 -1.10 -10.64
CA HIS A 123 10.84 -1.58 -10.95
C HIS A 123 11.80 -0.42 -11.26
N GLY A 124 13.00 -0.43 -10.64
CA GLY A 124 13.97 0.67 -10.75
C GLY A 124 13.58 1.94 -9.97
N ASN A 125 12.35 2.01 -9.46
CA ASN A 125 11.83 3.04 -8.58
C ASN A 125 11.47 2.45 -7.21
N GLU A 126 12.23 1.47 -6.74
CA GLU A 126 12.02 0.81 -5.44
C GLU A 126 12.06 1.80 -4.27
N MET A 127 12.75 2.91 -4.49
CA MET A 127 12.83 4.06 -3.61
C MET A 127 11.81 5.17 -3.97
N VAL A 128 10.74 4.87 -4.74
CA VAL A 128 9.63 5.81 -4.84
C VAL A 128 9.16 6.04 -3.42
N GLU A 129 9.59 7.17 -2.89
CA GLU A 129 9.22 7.57 -1.55
C GLU A 129 7.70 7.68 -1.52
N TYR A 130 7.09 7.18 -0.46
CA TYR A 130 5.65 7.30 -0.18
C TYR A 130 5.20 8.78 -0.04
N MET A 131 5.91 9.71 -0.68
CA MET A 131 5.75 11.15 -0.60
C MET A 131 5.69 11.82 -1.98
N GLN A 132 5.73 11.06 -3.08
CA GLN A 132 5.46 11.63 -4.40
C GLN A 132 3.97 11.97 -4.48
N MET A 133 3.64 13.11 -5.10
CA MET A 133 2.25 13.61 -5.13
C MET A 133 1.30 12.66 -5.86
N GLU A 134 1.84 11.79 -6.72
CA GLU A 134 1.14 10.75 -7.47
C GLU A 134 0.96 9.45 -6.65
N PHE A 135 1.74 9.29 -5.56
CA PHE A 135 1.70 8.09 -4.73
C PHE A 135 1.70 8.47 -3.25
N VAL A 136 0.52 8.66 -2.68
CA VAL A 136 0.31 9.14 -1.31
C VAL A 136 -0.52 8.18 -0.44
N PRO A 137 -0.20 6.88 -0.38
CA PRO A 137 -1.02 5.93 0.39
C PRO A 137 -1.07 6.25 1.88
N PHE A 138 -0.04 6.90 2.41
CA PHE A 138 0.07 7.32 3.80
C PHE A 138 -0.19 8.82 4.00
N GLY A 139 -0.73 9.49 2.98
CA GLY A 139 -0.87 10.95 2.97
C GLY A 139 0.45 11.67 2.75
N ALA A 140 0.44 12.99 2.88
CA ALA A 140 1.60 13.84 2.68
C ALA A 140 1.64 15.02 3.64
N GLY A 141 2.82 15.67 3.75
CA GLY A 141 3.05 16.87 4.53
C GLY A 141 3.01 16.64 6.05
N ARG A 142 2.69 17.70 6.79
CA ARG A 142 2.75 17.72 8.27
C ARG A 142 1.79 16.72 8.97
N ARG A 143 0.87 16.14 8.25
CA ARG A 143 -0.13 15.17 8.74
C ARG A 143 -0.01 13.81 8.06
N GLN A 144 1.16 13.51 7.51
CA GLN A 144 1.47 12.17 7.02
C GLN A 144 1.33 11.13 8.14
N CYS A 145 1.00 9.91 7.78
CA CYS A 145 0.88 8.80 8.72
C CYS A 145 2.20 8.58 9.49
N PRO A 146 2.19 8.68 10.82
CA PRO A 146 3.41 8.45 11.61
C PRO A 146 3.83 6.97 11.64
N GLY A 147 2.90 6.05 11.33
CA GLY A 147 3.13 4.61 11.33
C GLY A 147 3.53 4.02 9.97
N ALA A 148 3.83 4.83 8.95
CA ALA A 148 4.09 4.34 7.60
C ALA A 148 5.20 3.29 7.54
N LEU A 149 6.36 3.56 8.16
CA LEU A 149 7.47 2.61 8.21
C LEU A 149 7.12 1.34 8.98
N PHE A 150 6.44 1.48 10.11
CA PHE A 150 6.01 0.33 10.90
C PHE A 150 5.02 -0.54 10.13
N ALA A 151 4.03 0.07 9.49
CA ALA A 151 3.02 -0.63 8.70
C ALA A 151 3.65 -1.38 7.51
N THR A 152 4.54 -0.74 6.76
CA THR A 152 5.21 -1.39 5.62
C THR A 152 6.07 -2.56 6.07
N THR A 153 6.84 -2.41 7.15
CA THR A 153 7.65 -3.51 7.70
C THR A 153 6.79 -4.71 8.14
N ILE A 154 5.65 -4.45 8.80
CA ILE A 154 4.72 -5.52 9.20
C ILE A 154 4.08 -6.18 7.96
N MET A 155 3.68 -5.40 6.96
CA MET A 155 3.13 -5.97 5.72
C MET A 155 4.17 -6.86 5.00
N GLU A 156 5.41 -6.41 4.88
CA GLU A 156 6.51 -7.19 4.31
C GLU A 156 6.71 -8.51 5.09
N LEU A 157 6.79 -8.43 6.41
CA LEU A 157 7.01 -9.59 7.26
C LEU A 157 5.88 -10.62 7.15
N VAL A 158 4.63 -10.16 7.27
CA VAL A 158 3.47 -11.05 7.25
C VAL A 158 3.28 -11.65 5.87
N LEU A 159 3.32 -10.83 4.81
CA LEU A 159 3.11 -11.30 3.44
C LEU A 159 4.22 -12.28 3.03
N ALA A 160 5.49 -12.00 3.37
CA ALA A 160 6.59 -12.92 3.12
C ALA A 160 6.36 -14.29 3.76
N ASN A 161 5.94 -14.35 5.03
CA ASN A 161 5.68 -15.62 5.71
C ASN A 161 4.46 -16.35 5.14
N LEU A 162 3.40 -15.64 4.75
CA LEU A 162 2.24 -16.25 4.09
C LEU A 162 2.63 -16.88 2.75
N LEU A 163 3.45 -16.23 1.96
CA LEU A 163 3.91 -16.72 0.66
C LEU A 163 4.97 -17.81 0.77
N TYR A 164 5.76 -17.79 1.83
CA TYR A 164 6.79 -18.81 2.09
C TYR A 164 6.16 -20.15 2.47
N HIS A 165 5.20 -20.13 3.40
CA HIS A 165 4.67 -21.35 4.01
C HIS A 165 3.50 -21.98 3.25
N PHE A 166 2.74 -21.21 2.47
CA PHE A 166 1.49 -21.68 1.89
C PHE A 166 1.44 -21.49 0.37
N ASP A 167 0.77 -22.44 -0.30
CA ASP A 167 0.30 -22.28 -1.67
C ASP A 167 -1.17 -21.84 -1.62
N TRP A 168 -1.50 -20.80 -2.39
CA TRP A 168 -2.79 -20.14 -2.35
C TRP A 168 -3.55 -20.36 -3.65
N ALA A 169 -4.81 -20.75 -3.53
CA ALA A 169 -5.70 -20.93 -4.67
C ALA A 169 -7.15 -20.63 -4.27
N VAL A 170 -7.95 -20.25 -5.26
CA VAL A 170 -9.40 -20.11 -5.06
C VAL A 170 -10.03 -21.51 -4.98
N PRO A 171 -10.90 -21.79 -4.00
CA PRO A 171 -11.65 -23.03 -3.97
C PRO A 171 -12.50 -23.17 -5.24
N GLY A 172 -12.28 -24.26 -6.01
CA GLY A 172 -13.02 -24.51 -7.25
C GLY A 172 -12.27 -24.17 -8.54
N GLY A 173 -11.12 -23.53 -8.49
CA GLY A 173 -10.14 -23.47 -9.60
C GLY A 173 -10.54 -22.61 -10.80
N GLU A 174 -11.29 -21.51 -10.64
CA GLU A 174 -11.47 -20.45 -11.65
C GLU A 174 -11.17 -19.08 -11.05
#